data_232acce1be360d372d2a50a5496260da
#
_entry.id   232acce1be360d372d2a50a5496260da
#
_cell.length_a   1.000
_cell.length_b   1.000
_cell.length_c   1.000
_cell.angle_alpha   90.00
_cell.angle_beta   90.00
_cell.angle_gamma   90.00
#
_symmetry.space_group_name_H-M   'P 1'
#
loop_
_entity.id
_entity.type
_entity.pdbx_description
1 polymer ?
#
loop_
_entity_poly.entity_id
_entity_poly.type
_entity_poly.pdbx_seq_one_letter_code
_entity_poly.pdbx_strand_id
1 'polypeptide(L)'
;LRKAMGKKIAEKMAEHRDTFMAGSRENNIPEDKARRIFDLMEKFGGYGFNKSHSAAYALIAYQTAYLKAHYPVEFLAALLTSEMHSTDGVVKFMAECRTHGIEVLPPDVNSSGAAFEVSEGRIRYGLVAAKNVGDGAVEAIVAEREAGGPFGSLMDFCARTDLRKVNKRVVESLIKCGAFDSMGHKRSQMMAVLEEAFEYGQRVQREKADPQMGLFGNSETSAPAINAPTLPDITEWEPRQALALEKESLGFFLSGHPLNRYEEAMAKFTNANALTIREIADKAAVRIGGLVSGVRTLRTKKGDLMAFVQVEDLQGTVEVIVFPDAYSDCQAYLKEDAPVFVQGQAQKEENAVRVVAERIVDMDHAEEVWTASIHITVDMAAASADLLADLQQLLARYPGTCKTFLHLVDDNTTETIIAADDALRLQAGAHLTREINSLLGYAAVETRCAPATLASNGNGRPRWNGQRAS
;
A
#
# COMPACT_ATOMS: atom_id res chain seq x y z
N LEU A 1 -5.79 16.71 -43.63
CA LEU A 1 -6.80 17.51 -42.94
C LEU A 1 -7.30 16.81 -41.63
N ARG A 2 -7.89 15.55 -41.70
CA ARG A 2 -8.40 14.84 -40.50
C ARG A 2 -7.41 14.73 -39.35
N LYS A 3 -6.09 14.43 -39.64
CA LYS A 3 -5.04 14.32 -38.63
C LYS A 3 -4.67 15.71 -38.06
N ALA A 4 -4.68 16.77 -38.89
CA ALA A 4 -4.41 18.15 -38.45
C ALA A 4 -5.54 18.66 -37.53
N MET A 5 -6.79 18.42 -37.90
CA MET A 5 -7.97 18.74 -37.09
C MET A 5 -7.97 17.99 -35.76
N GLY A 6 -7.74 16.67 -35.76
CA GLY A 6 -7.77 15.83 -34.55
C GLY A 6 -6.64 16.11 -33.56
N LYS A 7 -5.45 16.57 -34.05
CA LYS A 7 -4.29 16.94 -33.23
C LYS A 7 -4.17 18.43 -32.96
N LYS A 8 -5.10 19.27 -33.47
CA LYS A 8 -5.16 20.73 -33.31
C LYS A 8 -3.84 21.45 -33.76
N ILE A 9 -3.23 21.00 -34.87
CA ILE A 9 -1.94 21.54 -35.35
C ILE A 9 -2.25 22.71 -36.27
N ALA A 10 -2.12 23.96 -35.76
CA ALA A 10 -2.47 25.19 -36.49
C ALA A 10 -1.69 25.36 -37.79
N GLU A 11 -0.39 25.10 -37.81
CA GLU A 11 0.47 25.23 -39.01
C GLU A 11 0.00 24.32 -40.16
N LYS A 12 -0.36 23.06 -39.84
CA LYS A 12 -0.90 22.12 -40.83
C LYS A 12 -2.31 22.46 -41.26
N MET A 13 -3.08 23.16 -40.44
CA MET A 13 -4.39 23.66 -40.85
C MET A 13 -4.26 24.78 -41.88
N ALA A 14 -3.31 25.69 -41.70
CA ALA A 14 -3.01 26.76 -42.69
C ALA A 14 -2.57 26.17 -44.05
N GLU A 15 -1.63 25.22 -44.06
CA GLU A 15 -1.20 24.50 -45.26
C GLU A 15 -2.36 23.80 -46.00
N HIS A 16 -3.24 23.14 -45.26
CA HIS A 16 -4.43 22.52 -45.83
C HIS A 16 -5.47 23.51 -46.34
N ARG A 17 -5.49 24.77 -45.80
CA ARG A 17 -6.36 25.83 -46.26
C ARG A 17 -5.99 26.23 -47.69
N ASP A 18 -4.73 26.45 -47.97
CA ASP A 18 -4.25 26.83 -49.31
C ASP A 18 -4.54 25.73 -50.31
N THR A 19 -4.31 24.46 -49.97
CA THR A 19 -4.62 23.32 -50.81
C THR A 19 -6.13 23.22 -51.08
N PHE A 20 -6.97 23.44 -50.05
CA PHE A 20 -8.44 23.40 -50.21
C PHE A 20 -8.96 24.52 -51.09
N MET A 21 -8.41 25.77 -50.92
CA MET A 21 -8.79 26.92 -51.72
C MET A 21 -8.39 26.72 -53.20
N ALA A 22 -7.18 26.18 -53.47
CA ALA A 22 -6.72 25.87 -54.83
C ALA A 22 -7.62 24.83 -55.48
N GLY A 23 -7.89 23.70 -54.85
CA GLY A 23 -8.79 22.67 -55.40
C GLY A 23 -10.22 23.15 -55.57
N SER A 24 -10.69 24.06 -54.72
CA SER A 24 -12.02 24.67 -54.90
C SER A 24 -12.12 25.53 -56.16
N ARG A 25 -11.06 26.28 -56.50
CA ARG A 25 -10.98 27.07 -57.75
C ARG A 25 -10.99 26.18 -58.99
N GLU A 26 -10.23 25.07 -58.96
CA GLU A 26 -10.18 24.09 -60.04
C GLU A 26 -11.57 23.47 -60.32
N ASN A 27 -12.37 23.31 -59.25
CA ASN A 27 -13.70 22.77 -59.33
C ASN A 27 -14.80 23.82 -59.49
N ASN A 28 -14.46 25.07 -59.90
CA ASN A 28 -15.38 26.19 -60.14
C ASN A 28 -16.27 26.52 -58.90
N ILE A 29 -15.81 26.30 -57.70
CA ILE A 29 -16.51 26.69 -56.47
C ILE A 29 -16.16 28.17 -56.15
N PRO A 30 -17.15 29.05 -55.94
CA PRO A 30 -16.91 30.45 -55.60
C PRO A 30 -16.04 30.55 -54.35
N GLU A 31 -15.06 31.47 -54.40
CA GLU A 31 -14.02 31.63 -53.37
C GLU A 31 -14.61 31.96 -52.00
N ASP A 32 -15.67 32.76 -51.96
CA ASP A 32 -16.40 33.11 -50.74
C ASP A 32 -17.05 31.87 -50.07
N LYS A 33 -17.62 30.99 -50.86
CA LYS A 33 -18.16 29.72 -50.39
C LYS A 33 -17.08 28.78 -49.88
N ALA A 34 -16.00 28.63 -50.63
CA ALA A 34 -14.88 27.79 -50.26
C ALA A 34 -14.27 28.25 -48.90
N ARG A 35 -14.02 29.56 -48.78
CA ARG A 35 -13.52 30.15 -47.56
C ARG A 35 -14.43 29.91 -46.38
N ARG A 36 -15.72 30.16 -46.52
CA ARG A 36 -16.72 29.91 -45.47
C ARG A 36 -16.76 28.47 -45.03
N ILE A 37 -16.68 27.51 -45.95
CA ILE A 37 -16.65 26.09 -45.68
C ILE A 37 -15.39 25.74 -44.86
N PHE A 38 -14.20 26.25 -45.29
CA PHE A 38 -12.98 25.96 -44.58
C PHE A 38 -12.96 26.56 -43.17
N ASP A 39 -13.45 27.82 -43.02
CA ASP A 39 -13.58 28.50 -41.74
C ASP A 39 -14.50 27.69 -40.77
N LEU A 40 -15.59 27.09 -41.30
CA LEU A 40 -16.44 26.21 -40.52
C LEU A 40 -15.72 24.92 -40.13
N MET A 41 -14.92 24.31 -41.04
CA MET A 41 -14.10 23.13 -40.73
C MET A 41 -13.03 23.44 -39.68
N GLU A 42 -12.36 24.57 -39.80
CA GLU A 42 -11.35 25.02 -38.83
C GLU A 42 -11.96 25.26 -37.44
N LYS A 43 -13.10 25.98 -37.41
CA LYS A 43 -13.88 26.18 -36.19
C LYS A 43 -14.36 24.88 -35.58
N PHE A 44 -14.81 23.95 -36.43
CA PHE A 44 -15.19 22.59 -36.00
C PHE A 44 -13.98 21.78 -35.47
N GLY A 45 -12.82 21.87 -36.13
CA GLY A 45 -11.57 21.24 -35.67
C GLY A 45 -11.03 21.79 -34.36
N GLY A 46 -11.26 23.09 -34.10
CA GLY A 46 -10.91 23.73 -32.84
C GLY A 46 -11.82 23.30 -31.66
N TYR A 47 -13.11 23.12 -31.90
CA TYR A 47 -14.11 22.87 -30.87
C TYR A 47 -15.27 21.95 -31.32
N GLY A 48 -15.08 21.22 -32.39
CA GLY A 48 -16.14 20.46 -33.05
C GLY A 48 -16.48 19.15 -32.35
N PHE A 49 -17.09 19.22 -31.19
CA PHE A 49 -17.73 18.07 -30.60
C PHE A 49 -19.22 18.06 -31.01
N ASN A 50 -19.74 16.89 -31.33
CA ASN A 50 -21.17 16.74 -31.65
C ASN A 50 -22.00 17.22 -30.42
N LYS A 51 -22.82 18.24 -30.63
CA LYS A 51 -23.66 18.83 -29.56
C LYS A 51 -24.55 17.78 -28.90
N SER A 52 -25.12 16.85 -29.68
CA SER A 52 -25.94 15.78 -29.14
C SER A 52 -25.15 14.84 -28.22
N HIS A 53 -23.90 14.51 -28.60
CA HIS A 53 -23.00 13.72 -27.77
C HIS A 53 -22.66 14.49 -26.48
N SER A 54 -22.28 15.76 -26.59
CA SER A 54 -21.97 16.59 -25.41
C SER A 54 -23.16 16.73 -24.45
N ALA A 55 -24.38 16.89 -24.99
CA ALA A 55 -25.59 16.98 -24.17
C ALA A 55 -25.88 15.66 -23.43
N ALA A 56 -25.74 14.51 -24.11
CA ALA A 56 -25.94 13.21 -23.48
C ALA A 56 -24.90 12.96 -22.36
N TYR A 57 -23.62 13.23 -22.65
CA TYR A 57 -22.57 13.06 -21.63
C TYR A 57 -22.68 14.07 -20.49
N ALA A 58 -23.13 15.30 -20.73
CA ALA A 58 -23.40 16.27 -19.67
C ALA A 58 -24.48 15.77 -18.70
N LEU A 59 -25.52 15.12 -19.21
CA LEU A 59 -26.56 14.51 -18.36
C LEU A 59 -25.99 13.38 -17.50
N ILE A 60 -25.19 12.48 -18.09
CA ILE A 60 -24.54 11.40 -17.34
C ILE A 60 -23.58 11.97 -16.28
N ALA A 61 -22.76 12.97 -16.65
CA ALA A 61 -21.87 13.64 -15.72
C ALA A 61 -22.61 14.28 -14.54
N TYR A 62 -23.75 14.93 -14.82
CA TYR A 62 -24.61 15.47 -13.77
C TYR A 62 -25.18 14.37 -12.87
N GLN A 63 -25.72 13.30 -13.45
CA GLN A 63 -26.28 12.18 -12.70
C GLN A 63 -25.24 11.52 -11.79
N THR A 64 -24.04 11.24 -12.30
CA THR A 64 -22.95 10.64 -11.52
C THR A 64 -22.47 11.58 -10.40
N ALA A 65 -22.36 12.88 -10.67
CA ALA A 65 -22.03 13.88 -9.65
C ALA A 65 -23.12 13.97 -8.57
N TYR A 66 -24.39 13.94 -8.98
CA TYR A 66 -25.53 13.94 -8.04
C TYR A 66 -25.52 12.71 -7.14
N LEU A 67 -25.38 11.51 -7.74
CA LEU A 67 -25.30 10.25 -6.98
C LEU A 67 -24.11 10.26 -6.02
N LYS A 68 -22.94 10.69 -6.45
CA LYS A 68 -21.76 10.80 -5.58
C LYS A 68 -21.99 11.75 -4.41
N ALA A 69 -22.69 12.88 -4.63
CA ALA A 69 -22.95 13.88 -3.60
C ALA A 69 -24.01 13.45 -2.58
N HIS A 70 -25.05 12.74 -3.02
CA HIS A 70 -26.21 12.43 -2.18
C HIS A 70 -26.24 10.97 -1.69
N TYR A 71 -25.58 10.04 -2.43
CA TYR A 71 -25.52 8.60 -2.14
C TYR A 71 -24.11 8.08 -2.30
N PRO A 72 -23.12 8.65 -1.55
CA PRO A 72 -21.71 8.33 -1.77
C PRO A 72 -21.35 6.86 -1.52
N VAL A 73 -22.01 6.21 -0.55
CA VAL A 73 -21.74 4.80 -0.21
C VAL A 73 -22.18 3.89 -1.35
N GLU A 74 -23.40 4.05 -1.84
CA GLU A 74 -23.96 3.28 -2.95
C GLU A 74 -23.20 3.54 -4.24
N PHE A 75 -22.84 4.80 -4.49
CA PHE A 75 -22.08 5.19 -5.67
C PHE A 75 -20.67 4.56 -5.69
N LEU A 76 -19.97 4.59 -4.57
CA LEU A 76 -18.63 3.99 -4.45
C LEU A 76 -18.69 2.47 -4.47
N ALA A 77 -19.71 1.83 -3.89
CA ALA A 77 -19.93 0.39 -4.00
C ALA A 77 -20.13 -0.05 -5.46
N ALA A 78 -20.91 0.73 -6.23
CA ALA A 78 -21.11 0.48 -7.65
C ALA A 78 -19.82 0.67 -8.48
N LEU A 79 -19.01 1.69 -8.17
CA LEU A 79 -17.72 1.91 -8.82
C LEU A 79 -16.73 0.79 -8.50
N LEU A 80 -16.62 0.37 -7.25
CA LEU A 80 -15.79 -0.76 -6.82
C LEU A 80 -16.20 -2.03 -7.54
N THR A 81 -17.51 -2.27 -7.68
CA THR A 81 -18.06 -3.42 -8.44
C THR A 81 -17.70 -3.33 -9.91
N SER A 82 -17.81 -2.15 -10.54
CA SER A 82 -17.45 -1.94 -11.95
C SER A 82 -15.96 -2.23 -12.23
N GLU A 83 -15.10 -1.95 -11.27
CA GLU A 83 -13.65 -2.08 -11.37
C GLU A 83 -13.09 -3.31 -10.64
N MET A 84 -13.93 -4.23 -10.14
CA MET A 84 -13.51 -5.34 -9.28
C MET A 84 -12.48 -6.30 -9.92
N HIS A 85 -12.39 -6.30 -11.26
CA HIS A 85 -11.39 -7.07 -12.00
C HIS A 85 -10.07 -6.31 -12.25
N SER A 86 -9.99 -5.05 -11.84
CA SER A 86 -8.81 -4.18 -11.98
C SER A 86 -8.29 -3.81 -10.59
N THR A 87 -7.17 -4.37 -10.20
CA THR A 87 -6.54 -4.05 -8.90
C THR A 87 -6.33 -2.54 -8.74
N ASP A 88 -5.81 -1.85 -9.77
CA ASP A 88 -5.57 -0.41 -9.73
C ASP A 88 -6.88 0.38 -9.58
N GLY A 89 -7.96 -0.07 -10.23
CA GLY A 89 -9.30 0.52 -10.10
C GLY A 89 -9.84 0.38 -8.68
N VAL A 90 -9.75 -0.82 -8.11
CA VAL A 90 -10.17 -1.08 -6.72
C VAL A 90 -9.36 -0.24 -5.74
N VAL A 91 -8.03 -0.22 -5.84
CA VAL A 91 -7.14 0.59 -4.97
C VAL A 91 -7.52 2.08 -5.01
N LYS A 92 -7.76 2.61 -6.21
CA LYS A 92 -8.18 4.01 -6.40
C LYS A 92 -9.49 4.33 -5.66
N PHE A 93 -10.51 3.49 -5.80
CA PHE A 93 -11.80 3.73 -5.16
C PHE A 93 -11.81 3.38 -3.67
N MET A 94 -10.94 2.49 -3.20
CA MET A 94 -10.67 2.28 -1.78
C MET A 94 -10.08 3.54 -1.11
N ALA A 95 -9.13 4.21 -1.78
CA ALA A 95 -8.61 5.50 -1.31
C ALA A 95 -9.70 6.59 -1.28
N GLU A 96 -10.58 6.61 -2.27
CA GLU A 96 -11.73 7.52 -2.31
C GLU A 96 -12.71 7.25 -1.14
N CYS A 97 -13.00 5.98 -0.83
CA CYS A 97 -13.81 5.61 0.34
C CYS A 97 -13.20 6.16 1.63
N ARG A 98 -11.88 5.99 1.83
CA ARG A 98 -11.18 6.52 3.01
C ARG A 98 -11.28 8.04 3.11
N THR A 99 -11.11 8.76 1.99
CA THR A 99 -11.23 10.23 1.94
C THR A 99 -12.62 10.72 2.34
N HIS A 100 -13.66 9.94 2.04
CA HIS A 100 -15.06 10.25 2.41
C HIS A 100 -15.46 9.66 3.78
N GLY A 101 -14.55 9.03 4.52
CA GLY A 101 -14.85 8.38 5.81
C GLY A 101 -15.78 7.17 5.68
N ILE A 102 -15.84 6.54 4.50
CA ILE A 102 -16.65 5.36 4.24
C ILE A 102 -15.83 4.12 4.55
N GLU A 103 -16.28 3.35 5.53
CA GLU A 103 -15.63 2.10 5.90
C GLU A 103 -15.92 0.99 4.87
N VAL A 104 -14.88 0.28 4.47
CA VAL A 104 -14.99 -0.92 3.64
C VAL A 104 -14.67 -2.13 4.50
N LEU A 105 -15.68 -2.96 4.72
CA LEU A 105 -15.59 -4.18 5.52
C LEU A 105 -14.86 -5.28 4.74
N PRO A 106 -14.05 -6.12 5.39
CA PRO A 106 -13.34 -7.21 4.74
C PRO A 106 -14.29 -8.22 4.09
N PRO A 107 -13.78 -9.04 3.15
CA PRO A 107 -14.55 -10.16 2.61
C PRO A 107 -14.90 -11.15 3.72
N ASP A 108 -16.07 -11.78 3.63
CA ASP A 108 -16.53 -12.78 4.61
C ASP A 108 -17.44 -13.80 3.92
N VAL A 109 -17.12 -15.07 4.00
CA VAL A 109 -17.90 -16.16 3.39
C VAL A 109 -19.33 -16.24 3.94
N ASN A 110 -19.57 -15.73 5.16
CA ASN A 110 -20.86 -15.74 5.81
C ASN A 110 -21.72 -14.49 5.52
N SER A 111 -21.14 -13.43 4.99
CA SER A 111 -21.89 -12.18 4.76
C SER A 111 -21.66 -11.51 3.41
N SER A 112 -20.53 -11.77 2.72
CA SER A 112 -20.28 -11.17 1.41
C SER A 112 -21.05 -11.86 0.28
N GLY A 113 -21.49 -11.07 -0.70
CA GLY A 113 -21.95 -11.51 -2.01
C GLY A 113 -20.81 -11.57 -3.04
N ALA A 114 -21.18 -11.67 -4.31
CA ALA A 114 -20.24 -11.65 -5.42
C ALA A 114 -19.58 -10.27 -5.62
N ALA A 115 -20.38 -9.23 -5.57
CA ALA A 115 -19.99 -7.83 -5.78
C ALA A 115 -19.80 -7.08 -4.46
N PHE A 116 -19.35 -5.83 -4.56
CA PHE A 116 -19.35 -4.92 -3.41
C PHE A 116 -20.77 -4.48 -3.10
N GLU A 117 -21.19 -4.61 -1.85
CA GLU A 117 -22.57 -4.36 -1.42
C GLU A 117 -22.60 -3.37 -0.25
N VAL A 118 -23.66 -2.58 -0.19
CA VAL A 118 -23.90 -1.68 0.95
C VAL A 118 -24.51 -2.45 2.11
N SER A 119 -23.89 -2.36 3.26
CA SER A 119 -24.35 -2.99 4.51
C SER A 119 -24.24 -1.97 5.65
N GLU A 120 -25.37 -1.56 6.21
CA GLU A 120 -25.43 -0.64 7.36
C GLU A 120 -24.64 0.66 7.16
N GLY A 121 -24.71 1.26 5.95
CA GLY A 121 -23.98 2.49 5.61
C GLY A 121 -22.47 2.30 5.37
N ARG A 122 -22.00 1.05 5.33
CA ARG A 122 -20.62 0.65 5.00
C ARG A 122 -20.64 -0.16 3.70
N ILE A 123 -19.48 -0.40 3.12
CA ILE A 123 -19.34 -1.24 1.93
C ILE A 123 -18.75 -2.58 2.35
N ARG A 124 -19.42 -3.69 2.03
CA ARG A 124 -18.89 -5.05 2.19
C ARG A 124 -18.10 -5.45 0.94
N TYR A 125 -16.90 -5.98 1.13
CA TYR A 125 -16.04 -6.44 0.04
C TYR A 125 -16.65 -7.65 -0.66
N GLY A 126 -16.72 -7.63 -2.00
CA GLY A 126 -17.25 -8.70 -2.82
C GLY A 126 -16.25 -9.85 -2.97
N LEU A 127 -16.69 -11.10 -2.85
CA LEU A 127 -15.80 -12.28 -2.90
C LEU A 127 -15.11 -12.45 -4.27
N VAL A 128 -15.76 -12.06 -5.37
CA VAL A 128 -15.19 -12.16 -6.74
C VAL A 128 -13.99 -11.22 -6.92
N ALA A 129 -13.91 -10.13 -6.15
CA ALA A 129 -12.78 -9.21 -6.19
C ALA A 129 -11.50 -9.79 -5.56
N ALA A 130 -11.58 -10.92 -4.85
CA ALA A 130 -10.40 -11.65 -4.38
C ALA A 130 -9.80 -12.48 -5.52
N LYS A 131 -8.47 -12.44 -5.65
CA LYS A 131 -7.75 -13.19 -6.71
C LYS A 131 -8.02 -14.69 -6.59
N ASN A 132 -8.13 -15.35 -7.73
CA ASN A 132 -8.44 -16.78 -7.88
C ASN A 132 -9.87 -17.17 -7.47
N VAL A 133 -10.73 -16.23 -7.10
CA VAL A 133 -12.13 -16.47 -6.73
C VAL A 133 -13.02 -16.05 -7.91
N GLY A 134 -13.60 -17.01 -8.60
CA GLY A 134 -14.48 -16.76 -9.76
C GLY A 134 -15.95 -16.79 -9.37
N ASP A 135 -16.80 -16.21 -10.24
CA ASP A 135 -18.26 -16.12 -10.05
C ASP A 135 -18.89 -17.46 -9.67
N GLY A 136 -18.57 -18.54 -10.40
CA GLY A 136 -19.16 -19.86 -10.12
C GLY A 136 -18.80 -20.46 -8.76
N ALA A 137 -17.64 -20.08 -8.19
CA ALA A 137 -17.28 -20.47 -6.83
C ALA A 137 -18.12 -19.67 -5.81
N VAL A 138 -18.27 -18.37 -6.03
CA VAL A 138 -19.05 -17.50 -5.14
C VAL A 138 -20.53 -17.86 -5.18
N GLU A 139 -21.11 -18.15 -6.36
CA GLU A 139 -22.48 -18.64 -6.48
C GLU A 139 -22.70 -19.91 -5.66
N ALA A 140 -21.75 -20.86 -5.70
CA ALA A 140 -21.83 -22.07 -4.91
C ALA A 140 -21.76 -21.81 -3.40
N ILE A 141 -20.89 -20.89 -2.97
CA ILE A 141 -20.76 -20.48 -1.55
C ILE A 141 -22.06 -19.83 -1.07
N VAL A 142 -22.57 -18.85 -1.81
CA VAL A 142 -23.78 -18.12 -1.44
C VAL A 142 -25.00 -19.06 -1.39
N ALA A 143 -25.18 -19.91 -2.41
CA ALA A 143 -26.29 -20.87 -2.44
C ALA A 143 -26.27 -21.81 -1.24
N GLU A 144 -25.13 -22.35 -0.85
CA GLU A 144 -25.00 -23.23 0.32
C GLU A 144 -25.25 -22.49 1.64
N ARG A 145 -24.78 -21.23 1.74
CA ARG A 145 -25.06 -20.40 2.90
C ARG A 145 -26.56 -20.09 3.04
N GLU A 146 -27.23 -19.79 1.96
CA GLU A 146 -28.68 -19.51 1.96
C GLU A 146 -29.51 -20.76 2.28
N ALA A 147 -29.09 -21.93 1.80
CA ALA A 147 -29.79 -23.17 2.04
C ALA A 147 -29.58 -23.73 3.45
N GLY A 148 -28.36 -23.67 3.98
CA GLY A 148 -27.96 -24.35 5.21
C GLY A 148 -27.53 -23.43 6.35
N GLY A 149 -27.67 -22.09 6.18
CA GLY A 149 -27.22 -21.10 7.15
C GLY A 149 -25.71 -20.84 7.12
N PRO A 150 -25.21 -19.98 8.01
CA PRO A 150 -23.79 -19.63 8.09
C PRO A 150 -22.90 -20.85 8.27
N PHE A 151 -21.67 -20.78 7.73
CA PHE A 151 -20.65 -21.79 7.94
C PHE A 151 -20.03 -21.64 9.33
N GLY A 152 -19.98 -22.73 10.10
CA GLY A 152 -19.45 -22.74 11.46
C GLY A 152 -17.95 -23.00 11.55
N SER A 153 -17.35 -23.62 10.51
CA SER A 153 -15.93 -23.97 10.46
C SER A 153 -15.47 -24.20 9.02
N LEU A 154 -14.15 -24.28 8.81
CA LEU A 154 -13.56 -24.65 7.52
C LEU A 154 -14.01 -26.06 7.08
N MET A 155 -14.16 -26.99 8.02
CA MET A 155 -14.63 -28.35 7.75
C MET A 155 -16.10 -28.36 7.29
N ASP A 156 -16.97 -27.60 7.97
CA ASP A 156 -18.37 -27.41 7.58
C ASP A 156 -18.47 -26.79 6.18
N PHE A 157 -17.65 -25.75 5.91
CA PHE A 157 -17.55 -25.14 4.60
C PHE A 157 -17.18 -26.14 3.51
N CYS A 158 -16.11 -26.93 3.69
CA CYS A 158 -15.67 -27.92 2.72
C CYS A 158 -16.66 -29.09 2.56
N ALA A 159 -17.38 -29.47 3.62
CA ALA A 159 -18.37 -30.54 3.58
C ALA A 159 -19.67 -30.15 2.84
N ARG A 160 -19.99 -28.83 2.78
CA ARG A 160 -21.22 -28.32 2.19
C ARG A 160 -21.01 -27.79 0.78
N THR A 161 -19.95 -27.03 0.52
CA THR A 161 -19.73 -26.37 -0.78
C THR A 161 -19.31 -27.35 -1.88
N ASP A 162 -19.73 -27.12 -3.15
CA ASP A 162 -19.29 -27.93 -4.29
C ASP A 162 -17.79 -27.73 -4.56
N LEU A 163 -16.95 -28.67 -4.10
CA LEU A 163 -15.49 -28.61 -4.19
C LEU A 163 -14.94 -28.72 -5.63
N ARG A 164 -15.79 -28.97 -6.63
CA ARG A 164 -15.40 -28.88 -8.05
C ARG A 164 -15.38 -27.42 -8.52
N LYS A 165 -16.27 -26.58 -7.95
CA LYS A 165 -16.31 -25.12 -8.20
C LYS A 165 -15.44 -24.35 -7.23
N VAL A 166 -15.51 -24.70 -5.93
CA VAL A 166 -14.74 -24.12 -4.84
C VAL A 166 -13.49 -24.97 -4.59
N ASN A 167 -12.51 -24.87 -5.49
CA ASN A 167 -11.28 -25.65 -5.41
C ASN A 167 -10.35 -25.15 -4.28
N LYS A 168 -9.31 -25.93 -3.97
CA LYS A 168 -8.34 -25.63 -2.91
C LYS A 168 -7.73 -24.22 -3.04
N ARG A 169 -7.40 -23.78 -4.26
CA ARG A 169 -6.80 -22.47 -4.51
C ARG A 169 -7.76 -21.31 -4.18
N VAL A 170 -9.06 -21.50 -4.40
CA VAL A 170 -10.09 -20.55 -3.99
C VAL A 170 -10.11 -20.41 -2.47
N VAL A 171 -10.17 -21.54 -1.75
CA VAL A 171 -10.21 -21.54 -0.27
C VAL A 171 -8.94 -20.98 0.32
N GLU A 172 -7.76 -21.31 -0.25
CA GLU A 172 -6.49 -20.73 0.13
C GLU A 172 -6.50 -19.19 0.02
N SER A 173 -6.99 -18.64 -1.12
CA SER A 173 -7.11 -17.20 -1.32
C SER A 173 -8.08 -16.56 -0.31
N LEU A 174 -9.20 -17.23 -0.02
CA LEU A 174 -10.18 -16.75 0.97
C LEU A 174 -9.63 -16.78 2.40
N ILE A 175 -8.83 -17.78 2.77
CA ILE A 175 -8.15 -17.81 4.08
C ILE A 175 -7.15 -16.66 4.16
N LYS A 176 -6.30 -16.48 3.14
CA LYS A 176 -5.27 -15.43 3.09
C LYS A 176 -5.86 -14.03 3.24
N CYS A 177 -7.00 -13.75 2.62
CA CYS A 177 -7.66 -12.43 2.72
C CYS A 177 -8.58 -12.28 3.94
N GLY A 178 -8.66 -13.28 4.81
CA GLY A 178 -9.45 -13.19 6.04
C GLY A 178 -10.95 -13.45 5.88
N ALA A 179 -11.40 -14.01 4.75
CA ALA A 179 -12.81 -14.26 4.51
C ALA A 179 -13.45 -15.29 5.47
N PHE A 180 -12.66 -15.96 6.29
CA PHE A 180 -13.10 -16.91 7.31
C PHE A 180 -12.94 -16.38 8.74
N ASP A 181 -12.48 -15.14 8.94
CA ASP A 181 -12.17 -14.61 10.27
C ASP A 181 -13.40 -14.56 11.20
N SER A 182 -14.60 -14.40 10.64
CA SER A 182 -15.86 -14.45 11.40
C SER A 182 -16.13 -15.78 12.11
N MET A 183 -15.42 -16.85 11.75
CA MET A 183 -15.51 -18.17 12.41
C MET A 183 -14.67 -18.24 13.70
N GLY A 184 -13.86 -17.22 14.02
CA GLY A 184 -13.07 -17.14 15.26
C GLY A 184 -11.83 -18.02 15.30
N HIS A 185 -11.41 -18.60 14.17
CA HIS A 185 -10.18 -19.39 14.05
C HIS A 185 -9.05 -18.59 13.43
N LYS A 186 -7.79 -18.92 13.79
CA LYS A 186 -6.60 -18.28 13.22
C LYS A 186 -6.43 -18.71 11.77
N ARG A 187 -6.04 -17.76 10.92
CA ARG A 187 -5.77 -18.01 9.49
C ARG A 187 -4.65 -19.05 9.30
N SER A 188 -3.61 -18.99 10.15
CA SER A 188 -2.51 -19.99 10.18
C SER A 188 -2.99 -21.40 10.43
N GLN A 189 -3.92 -21.58 11.39
CA GLN A 189 -4.51 -22.88 11.72
C GLN A 189 -5.32 -23.45 10.57
N MET A 190 -6.18 -22.61 9.96
CA MET A 190 -7.00 -23.00 8.80
C MET A 190 -6.14 -23.39 7.60
N MET A 191 -5.06 -22.64 7.36
CA MET A 191 -4.12 -22.94 6.27
C MET A 191 -3.38 -24.25 6.49
N ALA A 192 -2.99 -24.56 7.74
CA ALA A 192 -2.27 -25.80 8.07
C ALA A 192 -3.11 -27.06 7.81
N VAL A 193 -4.43 -26.99 8.00
CA VAL A 193 -5.33 -28.15 7.81
C VAL A 193 -6.10 -28.13 6.49
N LEU A 194 -5.77 -27.22 5.59
CA LEU A 194 -6.52 -27.01 4.34
C LEU A 194 -6.62 -28.31 3.49
N GLU A 195 -5.54 -29.08 3.38
CA GLU A 195 -5.53 -30.35 2.65
C GLU A 195 -6.49 -31.36 3.27
N GLU A 196 -6.35 -31.56 4.59
CA GLU A 196 -7.16 -32.49 5.34
C GLU A 196 -8.66 -32.09 5.33
N ALA A 197 -8.95 -30.78 5.39
CA ALA A 197 -10.31 -30.26 5.27
C ALA A 197 -10.94 -30.55 3.91
N PHE A 198 -10.16 -30.45 2.84
CA PHE A 198 -10.60 -30.83 1.49
C PHE A 198 -10.89 -32.33 1.36
N GLU A 199 -9.98 -33.17 1.83
CA GLU A 199 -10.17 -34.62 1.83
C GLU A 199 -11.39 -35.03 2.66
N TYR A 200 -11.56 -34.41 3.82
CA TYR A 200 -12.74 -34.59 4.66
C TYR A 200 -14.02 -34.19 3.91
N GLY A 201 -14.08 -33.02 3.32
CA GLY A 201 -15.23 -32.55 2.56
C GLY A 201 -15.58 -33.48 1.40
N GLN A 202 -14.58 -33.93 0.63
CA GLN A 202 -14.78 -34.88 -0.46
C GLN A 202 -15.35 -36.22 0.03
N ARG A 203 -14.88 -36.73 1.16
CA ARG A 203 -15.41 -37.98 1.75
C ARG A 203 -16.88 -37.82 2.16
N VAL A 204 -17.20 -36.75 2.90
CA VAL A 204 -18.57 -36.43 3.32
C VAL A 204 -19.51 -36.31 2.13
N GLN A 205 -19.08 -35.63 1.07
CA GLN A 205 -19.90 -35.43 -0.13
C GLN A 205 -20.12 -36.76 -0.89
N ARG A 206 -19.10 -37.62 -0.99
CA ARG A 206 -19.23 -38.95 -1.61
C ARG A 206 -20.23 -39.84 -0.85
N GLU A 207 -20.15 -39.86 0.48
CA GLU A 207 -21.11 -40.61 1.31
C GLU A 207 -22.55 -40.12 1.15
N LYS A 208 -22.75 -38.78 1.08
CA LYS A 208 -24.09 -38.22 0.80
C LYS A 208 -24.63 -38.55 -0.59
N ALA A 209 -23.74 -38.73 -1.58
CA ALA A 209 -24.11 -39.01 -2.96
C ALA A 209 -24.32 -40.50 -3.29
N ASP A 210 -23.93 -41.44 -2.39
CA ASP A 210 -24.06 -42.87 -2.61
C ASP A 210 -25.39 -43.38 -2.05
N PRO A 211 -26.40 -43.70 -2.92
CA PRO A 211 -27.71 -44.18 -2.47
C PRO A 211 -27.68 -45.58 -1.85
N GLN A 212 -26.61 -46.38 -2.09
CA GLN A 212 -26.55 -47.80 -1.59
C GLN A 212 -26.24 -47.90 -0.11
N MET A 213 -25.60 -46.89 0.49
CA MET A 213 -25.38 -46.89 1.95
C MET A 213 -26.69 -46.67 2.77
N GLY A 214 -27.71 -46.03 2.20
CA GLY A 214 -29.00 -45.81 2.87
C GLY A 214 -29.88 -47.05 3.02
N LEU A 215 -29.65 -48.12 2.25
CA LEU A 215 -30.52 -49.33 2.28
C LEU A 215 -30.10 -50.33 3.36
N PHE A 216 -28.85 -50.23 3.89
CA PHE A 216 -28.33 -51.09 4.95
C PHE A 216 -28.04 -50.35 6.26
N GLY A 217 -28.49 -49.09 6.37
CA GLY A 217 -28.14 -48.13 7.44
C GLY A 217 -28.80 -48.37 8.81
N ASN A 218 -29.38 -49.55 9.09
CA ASN A 218 -29.93 -49.90 10.41
C ASN A 218 -29.23 -51.09 11.05
N SER A 219 -28.01 -51.46 10.69
CA SER A 219 -27.21 -52.38 11.46
C SER A 219 -26.17 -51.60 12.24
N GLU A 220 -26.16 -51.83 13.57
CA GLU A 220 -25.25 -51.23 14.58
C GLU A 220 -23.74 -51.55 14.38
N THR A 221 -23.32 -51.83 13.17
CA THR A 221 -21.90 -51.86 12.77
C THR A 221 -21.53 -50.54 12.20
N SER A 222 -21.11 -49.62 13.06
CA SER A 222 -20.54 -48.30 12.81
C SER A 222 -19.58 -48.36 11.63
N ALA A 223 -19.97 -47.77 10.48
CA ALA A 223 -18.98 -47.15 9.60
C ALA A 223 -18.15 -46.20 10.48
N PRO A 224 -16.84 -46.22 10.42
CA PRO A 224 -16.02 -45.33 11.27
C PRO A 224 -16.49 -43.90 11.03
N ALA A 225 -17.01 -43.28 12.10
CA ALA A 225 -17.44 -41.91 12.05
C ALA A 225 -16.29 -41.10 11.42
N ILE A 226 -16.56 -40.40 10.28
CA ILE A 226 -15.53 -39.56 9.65
C ILE A 226 -15.26 -38.43 10.63
N ASN A 227 -14.19 -38.60 11.42
CA ASN A 227 -13.76 -37.54 12.33
C ASN A 227 -13.29 -36.33 11.51
N ALA A 228 -13.88 -35.19 11.79
CA ALA A 228 -13.41 -33.94 11.23
C ALA A 228 -11.98 -33.66 11.72
N PRO A 229 -11.08 -33.17 10.87
CA PRO A 229 -9.75 -32.71 11.26
C PRO A 229 -9.83 -31.69 12.40
N THR A 230 -8.93 -31.79 13.35
CA THR A 230 -8.81 -30.80 14.44
C THR A 230 -7.81 -29.75 14.07
N LEU A 231 -8.12 -28.48 14.39
CA LEU A 231 -7.19 -27.37 14.18
C LEU A 231 -5.98 -27.53 15.10
N PRO A 232 -4.74 -27.39 14.59
CA PRO A 232 -3.54 -27.45 15.41
C PRO A 232 -3.44 -26.23 16.33
N ASP A 233 -2.85 -26.39 17.51
CA ASP A 233 -2.56 -25.25 18.39
C ASP A 233 -1.24 -24.59 17.95
N ILE A 234 -1.34 -23.69 16.99
CA ILE A 234 -0.22 -22.89 16.48
C ILE A 234 -0.51 -21.41 16.64
N THR A 235 0.57 -20.62 16.66
CA THR A 235 0.47 -19.16 16.70
C THR A 235 -0.07 -18.59 15.37
N GLU A 236 -0.77 -17.46 15.44
CA GLU A 236 -1.15 -16.75 14.22
C GLU A 236 0.09 -16.24 13.48
N TRP A 237 -0.07 -15.97 12.19
CA TRP A 237 0.96 -15.34 11.40
C TRP A 237 1.40 -14.02 12.01
N GLU A 238 2.67 -13.73 11.91
CA GLU A 238 3.18 -12.40 12.24
C GLU A 238 2.41 -11.32 11.41
N PRO A 239 2.10 -10.15 11.99
CA PRO A 239 1.29 -9.13 11.32
C PRO A 239 1.80 -8.76 9.91
N ARG A 240 3.11 -8.72 9.73
CA ARG A 240 3.73 -8.46 8.42
C ARG A 240 3.43 -9.58 7.42
N GLN A 241 3.48 -10.84 7.86
CA GLN A 241 3.17 -11.99 7.02
C GLN A 241 1.68 -12.02 6.66
N ALA A 242 0.80 -11.76 7.63
CA ALA A 242 -0.65 -11.71 7.41
C ALA A 242 -1.01 -10.64 6.36
N LEU A 243 -0.46 -9.43 6.47
CA LEU A 243 -0.66 -8.36 5.50
C LEU A 243 -0.08 -8.70 4.12
N ALA A 244 1.08 -9.37 4.04
CA ALA A 244 1.65 -9.80 2.77
C ALA A 244 0.76 -10.83 2.06
N LEU A 245 0.21 -11.79 2.79
CA LEU A 245 -0.73 -12.80 2.26
C LEU A 245 -2.08 -12.19 1.87
N GLU A 246 -2.55 -11.19 2.61
CA GLU A 246 -3.74 -10.41 2.26
C GLU A 246 -3.51 -9.65 0.94
N LYS A 247 -2.37 -8.94 0.79
CA LYS A 247 -2.00 -8.26 -0.45
C LYS A 247 -1.85 -9.24 -1.62
N GLU A 248 -1.28 -10.43 -1.40
CA GLU A 248 -1.21 -11.48 -2.43
C GLU A 248 -2.60 -11.82 -2.97
N SER A 249 -3.61 -11.92 -2.10
CA SER A 249 -4.98 -12.34 -2.44
C SER A 249 -5.86 -11.19 -2.93
N LEU A 250 -5.74 -9.99 -2.37
CA LEU A 250 -6.57 -8.82 -2.74
C LEU A 250 -5.86 -7.88 -3.72
N GLY A 251 -4.52 -7.86 -3.72
CA GLY A 251 -3.71 -6.94 -4.51
C GLY A 251 -3.31 -5.66 -3.77
N PHE A 252 -3.83 -5.44 -2.57
CA PHE A 252 -3.52 -4.29 -1.71
C PHE A 252 -3.76 -4.66 -0.23
N PHE A 253 -3.39 -3.77 0.68
CA PHE A 253 -3.61 -3.94 2.12
C PHE A 253 -4.99 -3.39 2.52
N LEU A 254 -5.86 -4.25 3.05
CA LEU A 254 -7.22 -3.91 3.47
C LEU A 254 -7.33 -3.74 4.99
N SER A 255 -6.87 -4.74 5.77
CA SER A 255 -7.03 -4.77 7.23
C SER A 255 -6.10 -3.84 7.99
N GLY A 256 -5.04 -3.36 7.33
CA GLY A 256 -4.05 -2.45 7.89
C GLY A 256 -2.99 -2.09 6.86
N HIS A 257 -2.09 -1.19 7.22
CA HIS A 257 -0.95 -0.85 6.36
C HIS A 257 0.37 -1.17 7.07
N PRO A 258 1.36 -1.77 6.41
CA PRO A 258 2.64 -2.09 7.04
C PRO A 258 3.34 -0.87 7.67
N LEU A 259 3.08 0.34 7.16
CA LEU A 259 3.62 1.59 7.70
C LEU A 259 2.97 2.04 9.01
N ASN A 260 1.80 1.51 9.40
CA ASN A 260 1.13 1.95 10.64
C ASN A 260 2.01 1.73 11.88
N ARG A 261 2.79 0.66 11.89
CA ARG A 261 3.74 0.39 13.00
C ARG A 261 4.91 1.37 13.05
N TYR A 262 5.15 2.12 11.96
CA TYR A 262 6.23 3.10 11.85
C TYR A 262 5.74 4.54 11.94
N GLU A 263 4.47 4.77 12.32
CA GLU A 263 3.87 6.11 12.37
C GLU A 263 4.70 7.09 13.22
N GLU A 264 5.11 6.66 14.42
CA GLU A 264 5.99 7.47 15.29
C GLU A 264 7.38 7.71 14.66
N ALA A 265 7.97 6.67 14.06
CA ALA A 265 9.25 6.80 13.39
C ALA A 265 9.15 7.71 12.14
N MET A 266 8.06 7.59 11.37
CA MET A 266 7.81 8.49 10.24
C MET A 266 7.64 9.94 10.70
N ALA A 267 6.85 10.20 11.74
CA ALA A 267 6.69 11.55 12.30
C ALA A 267 8.03 12.12 12.80
N LYS A 268 8.90 11.29 13.39
CA LYS A 268 10.19 11.68 13.96
C LYS A 268 11.27 11.89 12.90
N PHE A 269 11.34 11.03 11.87
CA PHE A 269 12.49 11.00 10.96
C PHE A 269 12.21 11.64 9.59
N THR A 270 10.95 11.87 9.18
CA THR A 270 10.64 12.49 7.89
C THR A 270 10.38 13.99 8.01
N ASN A 271 10.66 14.73 6.94
CA ASN A 271 10.30 16.14 6.80
C ASN A 271 9.39 16.38 5.58
N ALA A 272 9.05 15.32 4.84
CA ALA A 272 8.14 15.34 3.71
C ALA A 272 7.42 14.01 3.54
N ASN A 273 6.28 14.04 2.84
CA ASN A 273 5.54 12.89 2.34
C ASN A 273 5.21 13.09 0.85
N ALA A 274 4.52 12.14 0.23
CA ALA A 274 4.18 12.19 -1.20
C ALA A 274 3.33 13.41 -1.61
N LEU A 275 2.59 14.03 -0.70
CA LEU A 275 1.85 15.26 -0.96
C LEU A 275 2.73 16.50 -0.75
N THR A 276 3.36 16.62 0.43
CA THR A 276 4.08 17.83 0.86
C THR A 276 5.42 18.01 0.14
N ILE A 277 5.99 16.94 -0.44
CA ILE A 277 7.23 17.04 -1.22
C ILE A 277 7.14 18.00 -2.40
N ARG A 278 5.94 18.24 -2.93
CA ARG A 278 5.69 19.19 -4.01
C ARG A 278 5.91 20.63 -3.61
N GLU A 279 5.79 20.93 -2.32
CA GLU A 279 5.94 22.26 -1.73
C GLU A 279 7.41 22.57 -1.40
N ILE A 280 8.24 21.53 -1.25
CA ILE A 280 9.66 21.68 -0.90
C ILE A 280 10.43 22.32 -2.04
N ALA A 281 11.40 23.19 -1.72
CA ALA A 281 12.24 23.87 -2.71
C ALA A 281 13.07 22.87 -3.53
N ASP A 282 13.35 23.20 -4.79
CA ASP A 282 14.26 22.40 -5.62
C ASP A 282 15.64 22.32 -4.97
N LYS A 283 16.24 21.13 -5.01
CA LYS A 283 17.54 20.81 -4.38
C LYS A 283 17.56 20.87 -2.85
N ALA A 284 16.45 21.05 -2.19
CA ALA A 284 16.42 20.98 -0.73
C ALA A 284 16.63 19.54 -0.21
N ALA A 285 17.17 19.43 0.99
CA ALA A 285 17.31 18.16 1.69
C ALA A 285 15.94 17.62 2.10
N VAL A 286 15.66 16.40 1.74
CA VAL A 286 14.42 15.70 2.10
C VAL A 286 14.72 14.36 2.74
N ARG A 287 13.84 13.98 3.65
CA ARG A 287 13.76 12.62 4.18
C ARG A 287 12.32 12.18 4.14
N ILE A 288 12.05 11.14 3.32
CA ILE A 288 10.74 10.53 3.15
C ILE A 288 10.77 9.09 3.67
N GLY A 289 9.61 8.56 4.04
CA GLY A 289 9.46 7.17 4.44
C GLY A 289 8.33 6.50 3.67
N GLY A 290 8.46 5.21 3.35
CA GLY A 290 7.44 4.47 2.63
C GLY A 290 7.82 3.01 2.37
N LEU A 291 6.93 2.28 1.69
CA LEU A 291 7.21 0.95 1.18
C LEU A 291 7.80 1.04 -0.23
N VAL A 292 8.71 0.15 -0.55
CA VAL A 292 9.20 -0.02 -1.92
C VAL A 292 8.10 -0.70 -2.74
N SER A 293 7.39 0.05 -3.59
CA SER A 293 6.31 -0.47 -4.44
C SER A 293 6.80 -0.90 -5.84
N GLY A 294 8.02 -0.56 -6.21
CA GLY A 294 8.61 -0.97 -7.47
C GLY A 294 10.07 -0.60 -7.58
N VAL A 295 10.86 -1.46 -8.23
CA VAL A 295 12.29 -1.23 -8.48
C VAL A 295 12.61 -1.53 -9.94
N ARG A 296 13.17 -0.54 -10.64
CA ARG A 296 13.67 -0.70 -11.99
C ARG A 296 15.16 -0.41 -12.03
N THR A 297 15.97 -1.43 -12.22
CA THR A 297 17.43 -1.31 -12.34
C THR A 297 17.85 -1.03 -13.77
N LEU A 298 18.86 -0.18 -13.93
CA LEU A 298 19.49 0.16 -15.20
C LEU A 298 21.01 0.15 -15.07
N ARG A 299 21.71 -0.08 -16.18
CA ARG A 299 23.15 0.10 -16.25
C ARG A 299 23.47 1.48 -16.80
N THR A 300 24.35 2.19 -16.14
CA THR A 300 24.89 3.46 -16.62
C THR A 300 25.79 3.24 -17.84
N LYS A 301 26.14 4.32 -18.53
CA LYS A 301 27.13 4.25 -19.67
C LYS A 301 28.50 3.70 -19.24
N LYS A 302 28.82 3.76 -17.94
CA LYS A 302 30.07 3.23 -17.36
C LYS A 302 29.96 1.75 -16.96
N GLY A 303 28.78 1.16 -17.05
CA GLY A 303 28.51 -0.23 -16.69
C GLY A 303 27.99 -0.44 -15.25
N ASP A 304 28.01 0.61 -14.43
CA ASP A 304 27.56 0.54 -13.04
C ASP A 304 26.04 0.41 -12.95
N LEU A 305 25.52 -0.22 -11.89
CA LEU A 305 24.08 -0.36 -11.65
C LEU A 305 23.54 0.88 -10.94
N MET A 306 22.38 1.34 -11.38
CA MET A 306 21.55 2.33 -10.71
C MET A 306 20.09 1.86 -10.69
N ALA A 307 19.25 2.45 -9.85
CA ALA A 307 17.84 2.11 -9.79
C ALA A 307 16.93 3.34 -9.79
N PHE A 308 15.71 3.14 -10.34
CA PHE A 308 14.55 3.97 -10.09
C PHE A 308 13.63 3.17 -9.16
N VAL A 309 13.35 3.74 -8.01
CA VAL A 309 12.56 3.09 -6.95
C VAL A 309 11.29 3.89 -6.74
N GLN A 310 10.15 3.21 -6.74
CA GLN A 310 8.89 3.80 -6.33
C GLN A 310 8.74 3.58 -4.83
N VAL A 311 8.62 4.65 -4.07
CA VAL A 311 8.39 4.63 -2.63
C VAL A 311 6.98 5.14 -2.36
N GLU A 312 6.14 4.28 -1.81
CA GLU A 312 4.73 4.54 -1.51
C GLU A 312 4.54 4.78 -0.02
N ASP A 313 3.97 5.93 0.33
CA ASP A 313 3.52 6.24 1.68
C ASP A 313 1.99 6.18 1.77
N LEU A 314 1.41 6.60 2.89
CA LEU A 314 -0.05 6.62 3.10
C LEU A 314 -0.79 7.65 2.23
N GLN A 315 -0.08 8.57 1.57
CA GLN A 315 -0.61 9.67 0.79
C GLN A 315 -0.36 9.53 -0.72
N GLY A 316 0.56 8.68 -1.13
CA GLY A 316 0.87 8.47 -2.55
C GLY A 316 2.26 7.89 -2.78
N THR A 317 2.76 8.05 -4.00
CA THR A 317 4.04 7.46 -4.45
C THR A 317 5.01 8.55 -4.87
N VAL A 318 6.28 8.39 -4.50
CA VAL A 318 7.41 9.24 -4.88
C VAL A 318 8.43 8.41 -5.65
N GLU A 319 8.86 8.89 -6.83
CA GLU A 319 9.95 8.28 -7.58
C GLU A 319 11.30 8.71 -6.99
N VAL A 320 12.13 7.73 -6.67
CA VAL A 320 13.46 7.90 -6.08
C VAL A 320 14.51 7.43 -7.07
N ILE A 321 15.48 8.30 -7.39
CA ILE A 321 16.63 7.98 -8.23
C ILE A 321 17.78 7.56 -7.33
N VAL A 322 18.27 6.34 -7.51
CA VAL A 322 19.35 5.78 -6.72
C VAL A 322 20.55 5.58 -7.63
N PHE A 323 21.53 6.49 -7.53
CA PHE A 323 22.76 6.42 -8.29
C PHE A 323 23.69 5.29 -7.79
N PRO A 324 24.70 4.87 -8.58
CA PRO A 324 25.52 3.70 -8.28
C PRO A 324 26.12 3.65 -6.88
N ASP A 325 26.65 4.77 -6.39
CA ASP A 325 27.25 4.84 -5.05
C ASP A 325 26.23 4.52 -3.96
N ALA A 326 25.05 5.14 -4.01
CA ALA A 326 23.96 4.87 -3.07
C ALA A 326 23.35 3.49 -3.29
N TYR A 327 23.32 2.99 -4.55
CA TYR A 327 22.75 1.68 -4.87
C TYR A 327 23.56 0.54 -4.27
N SER A 328 24.89 0.62 -4.31
CA SER A 328 25.77 -0.40 -3.72
C SER A 328 25.51 -0.62 -2.24
N ASP A 329 25.18 0.46 -1.51
CA ASP A 329 24.98 0.44 -0.07
C ASP A 329 23.57 -0.03 0.34
N CYS A 330 22.57 0.17 -0.54
CA CYS A 330 21.17 -0.06 -0.17
C CYS A 330 20.47 -1.19 -0.95
N GLN A 331 21.12 -1.85 -1.92
CA GLN A 331 20.49 -2.88 -2.76
C GLN A 331 19.79 -3.99 -1.97
N ALA A 332 20.27 -4.31 -0.77
CA ALA A 332 19.68 -5.32 0.10
C ALA A 332 18.28 -4.94 0.61
N TYR A 333 18.01 -3.64 0.72
CA TYR A 333 16.73 -3.08 1.21
C TYR A 333 15.73 -2.82 0.07
N LEU A 334 16.18 -2.80 -1.19
CA LEU A 334 15.33 -2.52 -2.35
C LEU A 334 14.57 -3.76 -2.82
N LYS A 335 13.73 -4.28 -1.94
CA LYS A 335 12.81 -5.39 -2.20
C LYS A 335 11.37 -4.88 -2.15
N GLU A 336 10.50 -5.48 -2.93
CA GLU A 336 9.06 -5.15 -2.91
C GLU A 336 8.51 -5.26 -1.47
N ASP A 337 7.69 -4.30 -1.08
CA ASP A 337 7.10 -4.14 0.26
C ASP A 337 8.11 -3.96 1.42
N ALA A 338 9.37 -3.68 1.12
CA ALA A 338 10.34 -3.32 2.16
C ALA A 338 10.05 -1.91 2.69
N PRO A 339 9.94 -1.71 4.02
CA PRO A 339 9.78 -0.39 4.62
C PRO A 339 11.11 0.33 4.68
N VAL A 340 11.22 1.47 4.00
CA VAL A 340 12.46 2.24 3.90
C VAL A 340 12.26 3.71 4.20
N PHE A 341 13.29 4.31 4.78
CA PHE A 341 13.48 5.75 4.74
C PHE A 341 14.50 6.11 3.67
N VAL A 342 14.22 7.17 2.94
CA VAL A 342 15.09 7.72 1.91
C VAL A 342 15.50 9.13 2.30
N GLN A 343 16.79 9.37 2.47
CA GLN A 343 17.36 10.71 2.61
C GLN A 343 18.01 11.09 1.29
N GLY A 344 17.76 12.33 0.84
CA GLY A 344 18.32 12.80 -0.41
C GLY A 344 17.92 14.22 -0.72
N GLN A 345 17.96 14.57 -2.00
CA GLN A 345 17.69 15.89 -2.53
C GLN A 345 16.41 15.86 -3.38
N ALA A 346 15.49 16.79 -3.14
CA ALA A 346 14.33 16.97 -3.99
C ALA A 346 14.77 17.52 -5.36
N GLN A 347 14.28 16.93 -6.44
CA GLN A 347 14.47 17.40 -7.82
C GLN A 347 13.11 17.68 -8.43
N LYS A 348 12.86 18.98 -8.74
CA LYS A 348 11.62 19.41 -9.38
C LYS A 348 11.72 19.31 -10.90
N GLU A 349 10.71 18.73 -11.52
CA GLU A 349 10.46 18.77 -12.97
C GLU A 349 9.12 19.48 -13.23
N GLU A 350 8.80 19.78 -14.50
CA GLU A 350 7.57 20.54 -14.84
C GLU A 350 6.29 19.95 -14.24
N ASN A 351 6.17 18.63 -14.14
CA ASN A 351 4.95 17.95 -13.69
C ASN A 351 5.18 16.92 -12.55
N ALA A 352 6.40 16.78 -12.04
CA ALA A 352 6.73 15.78 -11.02
C ALA A 352 7.85 16.27 -10.09
N VAL A 353 7.88 15.71 -8.90
CA VAL A 353 9.00 15.84 -7.97
C VAL A 353 9.59 14.46 -7.74
N ARG A 354 10.91 14.34 -7.86
CA ARG A 354 11.68 13.13 -7.59
C ARG A 354 12.63 13.36 -6.44
N VAL A 355 13.07 12.30 -5.82
CA VAL A 355 14.14 12.34 -4.82
C VAL A 355 15.39 11.70 -5.40
N VAL A 356 16.49 12.43 -5.41
CA VAL A 356 17.81 11.84 -5.66
C VAL A 356 18.34 11.33 -4.33
N ALA A 357 18.36 10.02 -4.17
CA ALA A 357 18.79 9.40 -2.92
C ALA A 357 20.29 9.57 -2.68
N GLU A 358 20.63 9.97 -1.46
CA GLU A 358 21.98 9.92 -0.91
C GLU A 358 22.15 8.70 0.00
N ARG A 359 21.08 8.35 0.72
CA ARG A 359 21.05 7.21 1.65
C ARG A 359 19.67 6.61 1.74
N ILE A 360 19.59 5.29 1.74
CA ILE A 360 18.36 4.53 2.01
C ILE A 360 18.63 3.61 3.20
N VAL A 361 17.70 3.58 4.15
CA VAL A 361 17.82 2.84 5.41
C VAL A 361 16.54 2.06 5.63
N ASP A 362 16.66 0.81 6.09
CA ASP A 362 15.52 0.06 6.61
C ASP A 362 14.90 0.80 7.81
N MET A 363 13.57 0.87 7.87
CA MET A 363 12.88 1.61 8.94
C MET A 363 13.19 1.07 10.34
N ASP A 364 13.43 -0.24 10.47
CA ASP A 364 13.77 -0.86 11.75
C ASP A 364 15.13 -0.40 12.30
N HIS A 365 16.03 0.11 11.42
CA HIS A 365 17.37 0.60 11.77
C HIS A 365 17.50 2.13 11.80
N ALA A 366 16.39 2.86 11.57
CA ALA A 366 16.43 4.32 11.45
C ALA A 366 16.92 5.02 12.73
N GLU A 367 16.55 4.52 13.90
CA GLU A 367 17.01 5.07 15.19
C GLU A 367 18.53 4.98 15.34
N GLU A 368 19.12 3.87 14.95
CA GLU A 368 20.58 3.67 15.03
C GLU A 368 21.34 4.65 14.13
N VAL A 369 20.75 4.98 12.98
CA VAL A 369 21.41 5.75 11.91
C VAL A 369 21.21 7.25 12.08
N TRP A 370 20.04 7.69 12.55
CA TRP A 370 19.67 9.12 12.52
C TRP A 370 19.45 9.76 13.87
N THR A 371 19.62 9.04 14.98
CA THR A 371 19.66 9.66 16.29
C THR A 371 21.00 10.39 16.47
N ALA A 372 20.92 11.68 16.75
CA ALA A 372 22.09 12.53 16.99
C ALA A 372 22.49 12.55 18.47
N SER A 373 21.50 12.52 19.35
CA SER A 373 21.72 12.54 20.80
C SER A 373 20.66 11.76 21.57
N ILE A 374 21.08 11.22 22.68
CA ILE A 374 20.25 10.51 23.65
C ILE A 374 20.23 11.34 24.93
N HIS A 375 19.04 11.67 25.41
CA HIS A 375 18.78 12.44 26.60
C HIS A 375 18.15 11.51 27.63
N ILE A 376 18.80 11.36 28.80
CA ILE A 376 18.35 10.48 29.88
C ILE A 376 18.02 11.35 31.08
N THR A 377 16.75 11.36 31.49
CA THR A 377 16.30 12.11 32.67
C THR A 377 16.42 11.23 33.89
N VAL A 378 17.11 11.72 34.90
CA VAL A 378 17.32 11.06 36.20
C VAL A 378 16.71 11.91 37.30
N ASP A 379 15.72 11.36 37.99
CA ASP A 379 15.13 11.98 39.19
C ASP A 379 16.10 11.81 40.37
N MET A 380 16.69 12.92 40.82
CA MET A 380 17.68 12.94 41.90
C MET A 380 17.06 12.61 43.25
N ALA A 381 15.77 12.82 43.45
CA ALA A 381 15.09 12.45 44.70
C ALA A 381 14.99 10.92 44.86
N ALA A 382 14.91 10.19 43.74
CA ALA A 382 14.84 8.73 43.69
C ALA A 382 16.22 8.07 43.45
N ALA A 383 17.24 8.84 43.05
CA ALA A 383 18.56 8.31 42.66
C ALA A 383 19.41 7.93 43.87
N SER A 384 19.70 6.64 44.02
CA SER A 384 20.72 6.14 44.95
C SER A 384 22.07 6.01 44.24
N ALA A 385 23.16 5.94 45.02
CA ALA A 385 24.50 5.69 44.48
C ALA A 385 24.57 4.36 43.73
N ASP A 386 23.89 3.33 44.23
CA ASP A 386 23.82 2.00 43.57
C ASP A 386 23.08 2.08 42.22
N LEU A 387 21.94 2.78 42.15
CA LEU A 387 21.19 2.99 40.92
C LEU A 387 22.02 3.71 39.84
N LEU A 388 22.79 4.72 40.24
CA LEU A 388 23.69 5.44 39.32
C LEU A 388 24.85 4.54 38.83
N ALA A 389 25.36 3.66 39.69
CA ALA A 389 26.40 2.69 39.33
C ALA A 389 25.83 1.66 38.34
N ASP A 390 24.61 1.16 38.56
CA ASP A 390 23.92 0.24 37.66
C ASP A 390 23.63 0.90 36.31
N LEU A 391 23.17 2.16 36.29
CA LEU A 391 22.99 2.93 35.08
C LEU A 391 24.30 3.08 34.30
N GLN A 392 25.38 3.41 34.97
CA GLN A 392 26.70 3.51 34.33
C GLN A 392 27.14 2.18 33.70
N GLN A 393 26.96 1.06 34.39
CA GLN A 393 27.29 -0.27 33.89
C GLN A 393 26.41 -0.64 32.69
N LEU A 394 25.11 -0.28 32.72
CA LEU A 394 24.17 -0.48 31.63
C LEU A 394 24.61 0.30 30.39
N LEU A 395 24.90 1.59 30.54
CA LEU A 395 25.32 2.44 29.41
C LEU A 395 26.62 1.94 28.77
N ALA A 396 27.57 1.44 29.56
CA ALA A 396 28.83 0.90 29.07
C ALA A 396 28.67 -0.33 28.15
N ARG A 397 27.51 -1.02 28.17
CA ARG A 397 27.21 -2.15 27.30
C ARG A 397 26.75 -1.75 25.88
N TYR A 398 26.43 -0.47 25.68
CA TYR A 398 25.90 0.05 24.42
C TYR A 398 26.78 1.15 23.79
N PRO A 399 28.05 0.88 23.51
CA PRO A 399 28.93 1.88 22.91
C PRO A 399 28.45 2.21 21.49
N GLY A 400 28.45 3.50 21.12
CA GLY A 400 27.96 3.95 19.82
C GLY A 400 28.46 5.33 19.41
N THR A 401 27.67 6.03 18.60
CA THR A 401 28.05 7.32 18.02
C THR A 401 27.22 8.51 18.54
N CYS A 402 26.08 8.25 19.21
CA CYS A 402 25.18 9.29 19.67
C CYS A 402 25.76 10.01 20.91
N LYS A 403 25.69 11.33 20.90
CA LYS A 403 26.02 12.13 22.08
C LYS A 403 25.01 11.84 23.19
N THR A 404 25.48 11.70 24.41
CA THR A 404 24.66 11.39 25.58
C THR A 404 24.56 12.59 26.48
N PHE A 405 23.34 12.91 26.91
CA PHE A 405 23.06 13.98 27.86
C PHE A 405 22.29 13.40 29.05
N LEU A 406 22.74 13.70 30.26
CA LEU A 406 22.03 13.36 31.48
C LEU A 406 21.32 14.62 32.01
N HIS A 407 20.02 14.51 32.19
CA HIS A 407 19.14 15.55 32.75
C HIS A 407 18.87 15.19 34.22
N LEU A 408 19.59 15.81 35.14
CA LEU A 408 19.38 15.61 36.54
C LEU A 408 18.30 16.57 37.03
N VAL A 409 17.18 16.03 37.47
CA VAL A 409 16.00 16.81 37.92
C VAL A 409 15.87 16.64 39.42
N ASP A 410 15.83 17.78 40.14
CA ASP A 410 15.64 17.83 41.59
C ASP A 410 14.29 18.50 41.88
N ASP A 411 13.43 17.84 42.67
CA ASP A 411 12.08 18.28 43.08
C ASP A 411 11.22 18.97 41.98
N ASN A 412 11.41 18.57 40.73
CA ASN A 412 10.75 19.13 39.53
C ASN A 412 10.98 20.64 39.29
N THR A 413 11.93 21.29 39.99
CA THR A 413 12.14 22.73 39.89
C THR A 413 13.49 23.12 39.31
N THR A 414 14.49 22.26 39.41
CA THR A 414 15.84 22.53 38.88
C THR A 414 16.30 21.38 38.00
N GLU A 415 16.68 21.70 36.78
CA GLU A 415 17.25 20.76 35.82
C GLU A 415 18.71 21.10 35.56
N THR A 416 19.60 20.14 35.81
CA THR A 416 21.01 20.24 35.46
C THR A 416 21.32 19.29 34.30
N ILE A 417 21.75 19.85 33.18
CA ILE A 417 22.08 19.06 31.98
C ILE A 417 23.59 18.85 31.94
N ILE A 418 23.99 17.59 31.96
CA ILE A 418 25.39 17.16 31.87
C ILE A 418 25.60 16.50 30.49
N ALA A 419 26.49 17.05 29.67
CA ALA A 419 26.96 16.37 28.49
C ALA A 419 27.98 15.30 28.92
N ALA A 420 27.70 14.05 28.60
CA ALA A 420 28.64 12.97 28.88
C ALA A 420 29.90 13.09 28.01
N ASP A 421 31.00 12.56 28.49
CA ASP A 421 32.25 12.49 27.75
C ASP A 421 32.09 11.70 26.45
N ASP A 422 32.93 11.97 25.46
CA ASP A 422 32.91 11.25 24.18
C ASP A 422 33.15 9.75 24.32
N ALA A 423 33.74 9.29 25.43
CA ALA A 423 33.85 7.87 25.75
C ALA A 423 32.50 7.20 26.11
N LEU A 424 31.48 8.00 26.41
CA LEU A 424 30.12 7.56 26.78
C LEU A 424 29.11 7.87 25.66
N ARG A 425 29.54 7.80 24.41
CA ARG A 425 28.65 7.82 23.26
C ARG A 425 27.93 6.49 23.16
N LEU A 426 26.60 6.54 22.97
CA LEU A 426 25.74 5.37 22.96
C LEU A 426 25.23 5.04 21.56
N GLN A 427 24.89 3.77 21.37
CA GLN A 427 24.12 3.35 20.21
C GLN A 427 22.62 3.49 20.52
N ALA A 428 21.93 4.35 19.76
CA ALA A 428 20.48 4.49 19.92
C ALA A 428 19.75 3.22 19.44
N GLY A 429 18.66 2.88 20.13
CA GLY A 429 17.80 1.78 19.75
C GLY A 429 16.78 1.44 20.82
N ALA A 430 15.70 0.80 20.42
CA ALA A 430 14.57 0.44 21.29
C ALA A 430 14.98 -0.47 22.47
N HIS A 431 16.05 -1.26 22.33
CA HIS A 431 16.54 -2.13 23.41
C HIS A 431 17.16 -1.32 24.53
N LEU A 432 18.07 -0.39 24.20
CA LEU A 432 18.68 0.51 25.16
C LEU A 432 17.62 1.33 25.91
N THR A 433 16.66 1.92 25.16
CA THR A 433 15.57 2.71 25.75
C THR A 433 14.75 1.89 26.74
N ARG A 434 14.40 0.66 26.41
CA ARG A 434 13.65 -0.23 27.31
C ARG A 434 14.44 -0.60 28.56
N GLU A 435 15.72 -0.93 28.46
CA GLU A 435 16.54 -1.28 29.62
C GLU A 435 16.73 -0.09 30.57
N ILE A 436 16.97 1.12 30.01
CA ILE A 436 17.09 2.33 30.86
C ILE A 436 15.75 2.62 31.56
N ASN A 437 14.64 2.60 30.82
CA ASN A 437 13.31 2.86 31.39
C ASN A 437 12.92 1.80 32.44
N SER A 438 13.31 0.55 32.22
CA SER A 438 13.10 -0.53 33.20
C SER A 438 13.95 -0.33 34.47
N LEU A 439 15.20 0.12 34.34
CA LEU A 439 16.09 0.37 35.45
C LEU A 439 15.62 1.55 36.30
N LEU A 440 15.18 2.63 35.64
CA LEU A 440 14.77 3.86 36.32
C LEU A 440 13.29 3.82 36.78
N GLY A 441 12.47 2.91 36.22
CA GLY A 441 11.07 2.72 36.58
C GLY A 441 10.09 3.70 35.92
N TYR A 442 10.53 4.52 34.97
CA TYR A 442 9.71 5.47 34.20
C TYR A 442 10.28 5.70 32.80
N ALA A 443 9.55 6.42 31.95
CA ALA A 443 10.01 6.81 30.62
C ALA A 443 11.07 7.91 30.71
N ALA A 444 12.31 7.51 30.82
CA ALA A 444 13.46 8.38 31.11
C ALA A 444 14.25 8.83 29.88
N VAL A 445 14.03 8.17 28.72
CA VAL A 445 14.86 8.36 27.52
C VAL A 445 14.13 9.16 26.47
N GLU A 446 14.70 10.28 26.06
CA GLU A 446 14.33 11.06 24.87
C GLU A 446 15.46 11.00 23.85
N THR A 447 15.14 10.69 22.60
CA THR A 447 16.13 10.71 21.51
C THR A 447 15.86 11.86 20.55
N ARG A 448 16.92 12.60 20.17
CA ARG A 448 16.82 13.69 19.20
C ARG A 448 17.48 13.33 17.89
N CYS A 449 16.76 13.59 16.80
CA CYS A 449 17.21 13.26 15.46
C CYS A 449 18.20 14.29 14.91
N ALA A 450 19.11 13.82 14.09
CA ALA A 450 19.85 14.69 13.19
C ALA A 450 18.88 15.27 12.13
N PRO A 451 18.91 16.59 11.86
CA PRO A 451 18.11 17.18 10.80
C PRO A 451 18.43 16.50 9.45
N ALA A 452 17.47 16.54 8.52
CA ALA A 452 17.72 16.11 7.15
C ALA A 452 18.70 17.10 6.50
N THR A 453 19.97 16.75 6.48
CA THR A 453 21.05 17.54 5.85
C THR A 453 21.67 16.74 4.73
N LEU A 454 22.01 17.41 3.63
CA LEU A 454 22.79 16.81 2.55
C LEU A 454 24.22 16.57 3.07
N ALA A 455 24.82 15.45 2.69
CA ALA A 455 26.22 15.21 3.00
C ALA A 455 27.08 16.34 2.40
N SER A 456 27.89 17.00 3.20
CA SER A 456 28.84 17.99 2.73
C SER A 456 29.95 17.27 1.96
N ASN A 457 29.82 17.17 0.64
CA ASN A 457 30.84 16.55 -0.20
C ASN A 457 32.07 17.48 -0.31
N GLY A 458 33.10 17.15 0.44
CA GLY A 458 34.45 17.47 0.04
C GLY A 458 34.91 16.49 -1.02
N ASN A 459 34.52 16.68 -2.26
CA ASN A 459 35.21 16.37 -3.52
C ASN A 459 34.24 16.32 -4.71
N GLY A 460 34.67 16.92 -5.79
CA GLY A 460 33.92 17.31 -6.98
C GLY A 460 32.96 16.27 -7.55
N ARG A 461 31.71 16.67 -7.66
CA ARG A 461 30.64 15.93 -8.34
C ARG A 461 30.90 15.84 -9.84
N PRO A 462 30.63 14.71 -10.51
CA PRO A 462 30.38 14.73 -11.94
C PRO A 462 29.05 15.43 -12.21
N ARG A 463 29.10 16.58 -12.88
CA ARG A 463 27.91 17.24 -13.43
C ARG A 463 27.29 16.35 -14.50
N TRP A 464 26.07 15.87 -14.24
CA TRP A 464 25.26 15.28 -15.29
C TRP A 464 24.61 16.41 -16.10
N ASN A 465 25.12 16.63 -17.33
CA ASN A 465 24.47 17.47 -18.34
C ASN A 465 23.38 16.61 -19.00
N GLY A 466 22.12 16.92 -18.69
CA GLY A 466 20.96 16.29 -19.31
C GLY A 466 20.88 16.58 -20.80
N GLN A 467 21.54 15.77 -21.62
CA GLN A 467 21.24 15.67 -23.04
C GLN A 467 20.35 14.45 -23.25
N ARG A 468 19.15 14.71 -23.72
CA ARG A 468 18.20 13.71 -24.19
C ARG A 468 18.87 12.83 -25.24
N ALA A 469 18.85 11.53 -25.03
CA ALA A 469 19.07 10.59 -26.10
C ALA A 469 17.82 10.58 -26.99
N SER A 470 18.00 10.97 -28.24
CA SER A 470 17.06 10.85 -29.36
C SER A 470 16.73 9.38 -29.66
#